data_7600c4dffc0919cc29d73da2818bce53
#
_entry.id   7600c4dffc0919cc29d73da2818bce53
#
_cell.length_a   1.000
_cell.length_b   1.000
_cell.length_c   1.000
_cell.angle_alpha   90.00
_cell.angle_beta   90.00
_cell.angle_gamma   90.00
#
_symmetry.space_group_name_H-M   'P 1'
#
loop_
_entity.id
_entity.type
_entity.pdbx_description
1 polymer ?
#
loop_
_entity_poly.entity_id
_entity_poly.type
_entity_poly.pdbx_seq_one_letter_code
_entity_poly.pdbx_strand_id
1 'polypeptide(L)'
;MEFEDVLKTVGGYGLFNKLILNSALVLSTWHATMCFFGHLLVHVTPPSQWCFLNDTDPTSLDMTTLERGKCQMMTALENGDYTNASVSNGDIMTCPTGWRYDNNEFFTTVTMENEWVCGENWKMYAIHTTYWIGSMTGYLISGFLADRIGRRMIIIVLIVIGIVGNVLGTFFSGFYAFAALRFLSGVGSDAVCTAAYVIVMEYTVCERRTLISFLWAINWSVLATALPWYTAWLQSWRGIMFTTTGIDVLMLLVMCWVPESSGWLLSVGRKKEALAHFEKIARFNGKVVSPDDLSKQLEGPASEAGSSAVKVIPTFWESSRAVLKFPRMRKRVFLIYISCFIISLCYNANALNIGRLSVNLYASYSLAMSFELPVNFICIMALDTIGRRWPNSLFMLMGAIISFVVGFLRTDSVLGTMIMSALCSMSFAGGYNITYQLTSEIFPTVIRGRAVLLQRLVADFGGLLGAQVASLVEYDKFLPALVNGALSLVAAVLLFLLPDSINQPLPQTLEDGENLAPNQSLCFCPLFSEKTNHCGRQRSASITNSATPDSSVVVNPPATFTANTAT
;
A
#
# COMPACT_ATOMS: atom_id res chain seq x y z
N MET A 1 -15.26 29.50 5.45
CA MET A 1 -14.67 29.03 4.18
C MET A 1 -13.82 27.82 4.47
N GLU A 2 -13.83 26.84 3.60
CA GLU A 2 -13.10 25.60 3.81
C GLU A 2 -11.63 25.77 3.38
N PHE A 3 -10.72 25.06 4.00
CA PHE A 3 -9.28 24.98 3.64
C PHE A 3 -9.08 24.82 2.12
N GLU A 4 -10.04 24.21 1.45
CA GLU A 4 -10.02 24.00 0.01
C GLU A 4 -10.16 25.30 -0.81
N ASP A 5 -10.88 26.29 -0.31
CA ASP A 5 -11.00 27.60 -0.99
C ASP A 5 -9.65 28.32 -1.01
N VAL A 6 -8.87 28.20 0.09
CA VAL A 6 -7.51 28.73 0.17
C VAL A 6 -6.62 28.04 -0.87
N LEU A 7 -6.69 26.72 -1.01
CA LEU A 7 -5.93 26.00 -2.03
C LEU A 7 -6.28 26.46 -3.46
N LYS A 8 -7.55 26.70 -3.76
CA LYS A 8 -7.99 27.23 -5.06
C LYS A 8 -7.45 28.65 -5.31
N THR A 9 -7.45 29.50 -4.31
CA THR A 9 -6.92 30.88 -4.39
C THR A 9 -5.43 30.91 -4.66
N VAL A 10 -4.65 30.03 -4.04
CA VAL A 10 -3.19 29.89 -4.19
C VAL A 10 -2.78 29.29 -5.55
N GLY A 11 -3.75 28.75 -6.30
CA GLY A 11 -3.51 28.24 -7.66
C GLY A 11 -3.97 26.81 -7.89
N GLY A 12 -4.60 26.18 -6.91
CA GLY A 12 -5.12 24.82 -7.06
C GLY A 12 -4.04 23.82 -7.48
N TYR A 13 -4.29 23.11 -8.60
CA TYR A 13 -3.30 22.22 -9.20
C TYR A 13 -2.38 22.98 -10.18
N GLY A 14 -1.57 23.91 -9.62
CA GLY A 14 -0.66 24.79 -10.37
C GLY A 14 0.69 24.17 -10.69
N LEU A 15 1.64 25.02 -11.11
CA LEU A 15 2.99 24.61 -11.49
C LEU A 15 3.76 23.95 -10.32
N PHE A 16 3.55 24.42 -9.09
CA PHE A 16 4.13 23.86 -7.88
C PHE A 16 3.73 22.39 -7.69
N ASN A 17 2.43 22.10 -7.82
CA ASN A 17 1.92 20.73 -7.70
C ASN A 17 2.46 19.84 -8.82
N LYS A 18 2.48 20.35 -10.06
CA LYS A 18 2.94 19.59 -11.24
C LYS A 18 4.42 19.24 -11.19
N LEU A 19 5.28 20.12 -10.69
CA LEU A 19 6.72 19.89 -10.65
C LEU A 19 7.17 19.30 -9.31
N ILE A 20 6.93 20.01 -8.20
CA ILE A 20 7.53 19.64 -6.89
C ILE A 20 6.76 18.50 -6.23
N LEU A 21 5.43 18.61 -6.12
CA LEU A 21 4.64 17.58 -5.46
C LEU A 21 4.56 16.29 -6.27
N ASN A 22 4.45 16.38 -7.59
CA ASN A 22 4.47 15.17 -8.42
C ASN A 22 5.86 14.50 -8.43
N SER A 23 6.97 15.26 -8.42
CA SER A 23 8.30 14.64 -8.28
C SER A 23 8.47 13.94 -6.94
N ALA A 24 7.97 14.53 -5.84
CA ALA A 24 7.95 13.87 -4.54
C ALA A 24 7.10 12.59 -4.56
N LEU A 25 5.94 12.61 -5.23
CA LEU A 25 5.08 11.44 -5.41
C LEU A 25 5.79 10.33 -6.20
N VAL A 26 6.40 10.67 -7.34
CA VAL A 26 7.13 9.72 -8.20
C VAL A 26 8.29 9.10 -7.44
N LEU A 27 9.13 9.91 -6.80
CA LEU A 27 10.27 9.41 -6.04
C LEU A 27 9.86 8.57 -4.84
N SER A 28 8.78 8.93 -4.14
CA SER A 28 8.27 8.10 -3.03
C SER A 28 7.74 6.76 -3.51
N THR A 29 7.15 6.72 -4.71
CA THR A 29 6.72 5.45 -5.31
C THR A 29 7.92 4.60 -5.75
N TRP A 30 8.96 5.23 -6.32
CA TRP A 30 10.20 4.54 -6.67
C TRP A 30 10.89 3.96 -5.45
N HIS A 31 11.00 4.76 -4.40
CA HIS A 31 11.51 4.30 -3.10
C HIS A 31 10.74 3.07 -2.61
N ALA A 32 9.41 3.14 -2.53
CA ALA A 32 8.59 2.02 -2.06
C ALA A 32 8.72 0.77 -2.96
N THR A 33 8.74 0.94 -4.29
CA THR A 33 8.91 -0.17 -5.23
C THR A 33 10.27 -0.84 -5.07
N MET A 34 11.35 -0.06 -4.94
CA MET A 34 12.70 -0.58 -4.71
C MET A 34 12.83 -1.25 -3.33
N CYS A 35 12.21 -0.69 -2.30
CA CYS A 35 12.21 -1.29 -0.97
C CYS A 35 11.45 -2.62 -0.96
N PHE A 36 10.30 -2.71 -1.61
CA PHE A 36 9.49 -3.92 -1.63
C PHE A 36 10.04 -4.99 -2.58
N PHE A 37 10.10 -4.71 -3.90
CA PHE A 37 10.53 -5.70 -4.89
C PHE A 37 12.05 -5.88 -4.91
N GLY A 38 12.82 -4.80 -4.68
CA GLY A 38 14.28 -4.90 -4.54
C GLY A 38 14.65 -5.81 -3.37
N HIS A 39 13.93 -5.71 -2.24
CA HIS A 39 14.12 -6.61 -1.11
C HIS A 39 13.82 -8.08 -1.48
N LEU A 40 12.74 -8.34 -2.22
CA LEU A 40 12.43 -9.70 -2.70
C LEU A 40 13.53 -10.23 -3.62
N LEU A 41 13.98 -9.44 -4.59
CA LEU A 41 14.96 -9.86 -5.60
C LEU A 41 16.36 -10.09 -5.01
N VAL A 42 16.78 -9.27 -4.04
CA VAL A 42 18.07 -9.43 -3.35
C VAL A 42 18.19 -10.78 -2.64
N HIS A 43 17.06 -11.37 -2.19
CA HIS A 43 17.01 -12.62 -1.41
C HIS A 43 16.55 -13.83 -2.22
N VAL A 44 16.36 -13.72 -3.52
CA VAL A 44 15.93 -14.86 -4.33
C VAL A 44 16.97 -15.99 -4.25
N THR A 45 16.50 -17.21 -4.00
CA THR A 45 17.32 -18.41 -4.08
C THR A 45 17.30 -18.92 -5.53
N PRO A 46 18.45 -19.28 -6.10
CA PRO A 46 18.51 -19.86 -7.45
C PRO A 46 17.73 -21.18 -7.50
N PRO A 47 17.19 -21.56 -8.66
CA PRO A 47 16.37 -22.76 -8.80
C PRO A 47 17.20 -24.06 -8.68
N SER A 48 18.48 -24.01 -8.97
CA SER A 48 19.39 -25.17 -8.95
C SER A 48 20.66 -24.88 -8.15
N GLN A 49 21.06 -25.84 -7.30
CA GLN A 49 22.24 -25.73 -6.45
C GLN A 49 22.95 -27.10 -6.42
N TRP A 50 24.25 -27.08 -6.67
CA TRP A 50 25.08 -28.28 -6.69
C TRP A 50 26.22 -28.18 -5.69
N CYS A 51 26.47 -29.27 -4.99
CA CYS A 51 27.61 -29.46 -4.09
C CYS A 51 28.50 -30.57 -4.64
N PHE A 52 29.76 -30.28 -4.95
CA PHE A 52 30.74 -31.26 -5.45
C PHE A 52 31.56 -31.80 -4.28
N LEU A 53 31.47 -33.10 -3.99
CA LEU A 53 32.10 -33.73 -2.83
C LEU A 53 33.60 -34.01 -3.02
N ASN A 54 34.06 -34.11 -4.26
CA ASN A 54 35.48 -34.33 -4.58
C ASN A 54 36.09 -33.01 -5.11
N ASP A 55 37.29 -32.70 -4.63
CA ASP A 55 38.03 -31.44 -4.84
C ASP A 55 38.62 -31.30 -6.28
N THR A 56 37.98 -31.89 -7.27
CA THR A 56 38.31 -31.66 -8.67
C THR A 56 37.57 -30.38 -9.10
N ASP A 57 38.36 -29.35 -9.32
CA ASP A 57 37.84 -28.00 -9.68
C ASP A 57 37.07 -28.09 -11.03
N PRO A 58 35.74 -27.99 -11.05
CA PRO A 58 34.95 -28.17 -12.26
C PRO A 58 34.90 -26.88 -13.09
N THR A 59 36.01 -26.13 -13.14
CA THR A 59 36.08 -24.85 -13.87
C THR A 59 35.80 -24.97 -15.37
N SER A 60 35.78 -26.20 -15.90
CA SER A 60 35.46 -26.50 -17.30
C SER A 60 34.11 -27.18 -17.51
N LEU A 61 33.32 -27.41 -16.44
CA LEU A 61 32.05 -28.11 -16.55
C LEU A 61 30.95 -27.13 -16.97
N ASP A 62 30.25 -27.46 -18.05
CA ASP A 62 29.08 -26.72 -18.47
C ASP A 62 27.90 -27.07 -17.54
N MET A 63 27.56 -26.15 -16.59
CA MET A 63 26.48 -26.33 -15.61
C MET A 63 25.11 -26.53 -16.26
N THR A 64 24.98 -26.20 -17.54
CA THR A 64 23.72 -26.35 -18.29
C THR A 64 23.40 -27.81 -18.61
N THR A 65 24.41 -28.70 -18.56
CA THR A 65 24.27 -30.13 -18.83
C THR A 65 23.83 -30.94 -17.62
N LEU A 66 23.92 -30.36 -16.40
CA LEU A 66 23.52 -31.02 -15.17
C LEU A 66 22.02 -30.99 -14.98
N GLU A 67 21.47 -32.09 -14.42
CA GLU A 67 20.05 -32.09 -14.05
C GLU A 67 19.73 -30.95 -13.06
N ARG A 68 18.70 -30.18 -13.36
CA ARG A 68 18.24 -29.11 -12.49
C ARG A 68 17.57 -29.69 -11.26
N GLY A 69 18.12 -29.43 -10.08
CA GLY A 69 17.56 -29.90 -8.82
C GLY A 69 18.03 -29.07 -7.63
N LYS A 70 17.23 -29.09 -6.57
CA LYS A 70 17.58 -28.40 -5.33
C LYS A 70 18.48 -29.28 -4.48
N CYS A 71 19.56 -28.69 -3.95
CA CYS A 71 20.43 -29.32 -2.96
C CYS A 71 21.00 -30.66 -3.41
N GLN A 72 21.47 -30.75 -4.65
CA GLN A 72 22.06 -31.98 -5.19
C GLN A 72 23.53 -32.09 -4.79
N MET A 73 23.88 -33.22 -4.22
CA MET A 73 25.30 -33.60 -4.00
C MET A 73 25.80 -34.41 -5.19
N MET A 74 26.94 -33.99 -5.76
CA MET A 74 27.53 -34.58 -6.93
C MET A 74 28.87 -35.23 -6.56
N THR A 75 29.10 -36.47 -7.01
CA THR A 75 30.39 -37.15 -6.94
C THR A 75 30.94 -37.33 -8.33
N ALA A 76 32.23 -37.04 -8.50
CA ALA A 76 32.95 -37.33 -9.74
C ALA A 76 33.16 -38.84 -9.90
N LEU A 77 32.84 -39.38 -11.08
CA LEU A 77 33.19 -40.72 -11.50
C LEU A 77 34.59 -40.73 -12.12
N GLU A 78 35.27 -41.91 -12.12
CA GLU A 78 36.60 -42.11 -12.71
C GLU A 78 36.67 -41.73 -14.21
N ASN A 79 35.52 -41.66 -14.90
CA ASN A 79 35.42 -41.31 -16.32
C ASN A 79 35.20 -39.80 -16.57
N GLY A 80 35.22 -38.95 -15.53
CA GLY A 80 34.97 -37.52 -15.67
C GLY A 80 33.47 -37.12 -15.68
N ASP A 81 32.55 -38.09 -15.58
CA ASP A 81 31.13 -37.85 -15.42
C ASP A 81 30.76 -37.66 -13.94
N TYR A 82 29.65 -36.93 -13.67
CA TYR A 82 29.15 -36.70 -12.33
C TYR A 82 27.82 -37.43 -12.11
N THR A 83 27.68 -38.05 -10.94
CA THR A 83 26.42 -38.70 -10.54
C THR A 83 25.91 -38.13 -9.22
N ASN A 84 24.58 -38.16 -9.05
CA ASN A 84 23.98 -37.80 -7.79
C ASN A 84 24.43 -38.72 -6.66
N ALA A 85 25.09 -38.17 -5.64
CA ALA A 85 25.43 -38.91 -4.44
C ALA A 85 24.16 -39.19 -3.65
N SER A 86 23.87 -40.46 -3.36
CA SER A 86 22.79 -40.81 -2.43
C SER A 86 23.21 -40.45 -1.00
N VAL A 87 22.73 -39.35 -0.48
CA VAL A 87 22.90 -38.97 0.92
C VAL A 87 21.82 -39.65 1.75
N SER A 88 22.24 -40.41 2.74
CA SER A 88 21.33 -41.07 3.69
C SER A 88 20.54 -40.04 4.46
N ASN A 89 19.24 -40.29 4.59
CA ASN A 89 18.23 -39.44 5.23
C ASN A 89 18.69 -38.82 6.55
N GLY A 90 18.61 -37.49 6.65
CA GLY A 90 18.41 -36.79 7.92
C GLY A 90 19.44 -35.75 8.33
N ASP A 91 20.58 -35.61 7.69
CA ASP A 91 21.57 -34.62 8.08
C ASP A 91 21.35 -33.28 7.34
N ILE A 92 21.47 -32.20 8.11
CA ILE A 92 21.48 -30.82 7.62
C ILE A 92 22.59 -30.73 6.57
N MET A 93 22.19 -30.56 5.32
CA MET A 93 23.10 -30.66 4.18
C MET A 93 23.95 -29.39 4.08
N THR A 94 25.12 -29.39 4.71
CA THR A 94 26.16 -28.37 4.49
C THR A 94 27.12 -28.90 3.42
N CYS A 95 27.44 -28.06 2.42
CA CYS A 95 28.41 -28.40 1.40
C CYS A 95 29.82 -28.05 1.89
N PRO A 96 30.74 -29.03 2.05
CA PRO A 96 32.10 -28.77 2.55
C PRO A 96 32.97 -27.98 1.57
N THR A 97 32.68 -28.04 0.28
CA THR A 97 33.41 -27.35 -0.80
C THR A 97 32.76 -26.07 -1.28
N GLY A 98 31.62 -25.70 -0.67
CA GLY A 98 30.79 -24.58 -1.11
C GLY A 98 29.79 -24.93 -2.22
N TRP A 99 28.66 -24.21 -2.23
CA TRP A 99 27.61 -24.40 -3.22
C TRP A 99 27.97 -23.73 -4.55
N ARG A 100 27.65 -24.41 -5.66
CA ARG A 100 27.79 -23.86 -7.01
C ARG A 100 26.42 -23.60 -7.60
N TYR A 101 26.30 -22.49 -8.39
CA TYR A 101 25.06 -21.97 -8.97
C TYR A 101 25.24 -21.74 -10.46
N ASP A 102 24.14 -21.80 -11.21
CA ASP A 102 24.14 -21.40 -12.62
C ASP A 102 24.14 -19.87 -12.73
N ASN A 103 25.31 -19.29 -12.94
CA ASN A 103 25.48 -17.84 -13.05
C ASN A 103 25.04 -17.29 -14.42
N ASN A 104 24.73 -18.14 -15.41
CA ASN A 104 24.30 -17.67 -16.73
C ASN A 104 22.84 -17.21 -16.72
N GLU A 105 22.01 -17.79 -15.86
CA GLU A 105 20.59 -17.48 -15.77
C GLU A 105 20.26 -16.51 -14.62
N PHE A 106 21.17 -16.32 -13.65
CA PHE A 106 20.88 -15.61 -12.42
C PHE A 106 21.97 -14.61 -12.03
N PHE A 107 21.56 -13.43 -11.57
CA PHE A 107 22.49 -12.47 -10.95
C PHE A 107 22.91 -12.93 -9.55
N THR A 108 24.07 -12.47 -9.08
CA THR A 108 24.55 -12.79 -7.74
C THR A 108 23.64 -12.18 -6.67
N THR A 109 23.04 -13.04 -5.83
CA THR A 109 22.18 -12.67 -4.71
C THR A 109 22.93 -12.77 -3.37
N VAL A 110 22.38 -12.17 -2.31
CA VAL A 110 22.96 -12.27 -0.97
C VAL A 110 22.89 -13.71 -0.44
N THR A 111 21.86 -14.47 -0.83
CA THR A 111 21.69 -15.88 -0.46
C THR A 111 22.75 -16.76 -1.08
N MET A 112 23.16 -16.49 -2.33
CA MET A 112 24.25 -17.19 -2.99
C MET A 112 25.60 -16.86 -2.36
N GLU A 113 25.86 -15.59 -2.09
CA GLU A 113 27.15 -15.15 -1.54
C GLU A 113 27.41 -15.67 -0.12
N ASN A 114 26.36 -15.81 0.70
CA ASN A 114 26.47 -16.30 2.07
C ASN A 114 26.05 -17.77 2.22
N GLU A 115 25.78 -18.46 1.11
CA GLU A 115 25.38 -19.88 1.08
C GLU A 115 24.13 -20.19 1.94
N TRP A 116 23.16 -19.26 1.99
CA TRP A 116 21.91 -19.46 2.72
C TRP A 116 20.89 -20.26 1.91
N VAL A 117 21.31 -21.45 1.52
CA VAL A 117 20.55 -22.38 0.69
C VAL A 117 20.42 -23.73 1.41
N CYS A 118 19.54 -24.56 0.95
CA CYS A 118 19.32 -25.90 1.48
C CYS A 118 18.96 -25.89 2.97
N GLY A 119 19.75 -26.49 3.86
CA GLY A 119 19.52 -26.50 5.30
C GLY A 119 19.48 -25.11 5.96
N GLU A 120 20.15 -24.13 5.35
CA GLU A 120 20.24 -22.75 5.85
C GLU A 120 19.19 -21.80 5.24
N ASN A 121 18.28 -22.30 4.40
CA ASN A 121 17.27 -21.49 3.68
C ASN A 121 16.32 -20.72 4.63
N TRP A 122 16.13 -21.18 5.85
CA TRP A 122 15.36 -20.49 6.88
C TRP A 122 15.88 -19.08 7.18
N LYS A 123 17.18 -18.81 6.99
CA LYS A 123 17.81 -17.50 7.21
C LYS A 123 17.22 -16.44 6.28
N MET A 124 16.94 -16.78 5.04
CA MET A 124 16.30 -15.90 4.07
C MET A 124 14.91 -15.47 4.55
N TYR A 125 14.10 -16.42 5.00
CA TYR A 125 12.76 -16.10 5.53
C TYR A 125 12.83 -15.26 6.82
N ALA A 126 13.81 -15.55 7.69
CA ALA A 126 14.01 -14.77 8.91
C ALA A 126 14.37 -13.31 8.61
N ILE A 127 15.23 -13.06 7.61
CA ILE A 127 15.59 -11.70 7.18
C ILE A 127 14.37 -10.98 6.58
N HIS A 128 13.58 -11.68 5.77
CA HIS A 128 12.34 -11.13 5.22
C HIS A 128 11.34 -10.75 6.32
N THR A 129 11.17 -11.63 7.32
CA THR A 129 10.36 -11.35 8.52
C THR A 129 10.88 -10.12 9.28
N THR A 130 12.20 -10.02 9.46
CA THR A 130 12.83 -8.90 10.18
C THR A 130 12.61 -7.55 9.47
N TYR A 131 12.63 -7.54 8.14
CA TYR A 131 12.29 -6.35 7.33
C TYR A 131 10.86 -5.89 7.60
N TRP A 132 9.87 -6.80 7.59
CA TRP A 132 8.47 -6.44 7.86
C TRP A 132 8.24 -5.94 9.29
N ILE A 133 8.95 -6.51 10.28
CA ILE A 133 8.92 -5.98 11.66
C ILE A 133 9.47 -4.54 11.67
N GLY A 134 10.51 -4.27 10.87
CA GLY A 134 11.03 -2.93 10.67
C GLY A 134 9.99 -1.97 10.08
N SER A 135 9.29 -2.37 9.01
CA SER A 135 8.23 -1.58 8.37
C SER A 135 7.09 -1.23 9.35
N MET A 136 6.61 -2.22 10.11
CA MET A 136 5.60 -2.00 11.15
C MET A 136 6.08 -0.99 12.20
N THR A 137 7.35 -1.08 12.62
CA THR A 137 7.97 -0.13 13.56
C THR A 137 8.02 1.27 12.96
N GLY A 138 8.35 1.40 11.67
CA GLY A 138 8.34 2.66 10.92
C GLY A 138 6.96 3.33 10.91
N TYR A 139 5.89 2.57 10.68
CA TYR A 139 4.53 3.08 10.76
C TYR A 139 4.14 3.57 12.16
N LEU A 140 4.52 2.83 13.21
CA LEU A 140 4.27 3.25 14.59
C LEU A 140 5.01 4.55 14.91
N ILE A 141 6.29 4.64 14.55
CA ILE A 141 7.10 5.84 14.73
C ILE A 141 6.49 7.01 13.96
N SER A 142 6.17 6.81 12.68
CA SER A 142 5.54 7.83 11.84
C SER A 142 4.22 8.32 12.43
N GLY A 143 3.34 7.42 12.88
CA GLY A 143 2.05 7.78 13.45
C GLY A 143 2.14 8.61 14.74
N PHE A 144 3.10 8.30 15.62
CA PHE A 144 3.30 9.05 16.87
C PHE A 144 4.04 10.37 16.69
N LEU A 145 5.08 10.37 15.86
CA LEU A 145 5.95 11.52 15.72
C LEU A 145 5.43 12.55 14.71
N ALA A 146 4.72 12.13 13.66
CA ALA A 146 4.22 13.05 12.64
C ALA A 146 3.30 14.15 13.22
N ASP A 147 2.50 13.82 14.23
CA ASP A 147 1.65 14.79 14.91
C ASP A 147 2.42 15.75 15.84
N ARG A 148 3.66 15.40 16.26
CA ARG A 148 4.48 16.20 17.17
C ARG A 148 5.51 17.06 16.45
N ILE A 149 6.28 16.47 15.53
CA ILE A 149 7.43 17.14 14.87
C ILE A 149 7.12 17.58 13.44
N GLY A 150 5.97 17.21 12.91
CA GLY A 150 5.57 17.51 11.53
C GLY A 150 5.81 16.34 10.57
N ARG A 151 5.08 16.36 9.47
CA ARG A 151 5.08 15.25 8.50
C ARG A 151 6.33 15.23 7.64
N ARG A 152 6.82 16.40 7.21
CA ARG A 152 8.07 16.53 6.44
C ARG A 152 9.27 16.05 7.24
N MET A 153 9.38 16.48 8.50
CA MET A 153 10.52 16.11 9.35
C MET A 153 10.58 14.61 9.60
N ILE A 154 9.45 13.95 9.84
CA ILE A 154 9.44 12.50 10.04
C ILE A 154 9.85 11.74 8.78
N ILE A 155 9.44 12.20 7.58
CA ILE A 155 9.88 11.62 6.32
C ILE A 155 11.41 11.68 6.21
N ILE A 156 12.01 12.83 6.49
CA ILE A 156 13.47 13.02 6.44
C ILE A 156 14.17 12.05 7.40
N VAL A 157 13.70 11.96 8.65
CA VAL A 157 14.28 11.06 9.66
C VAL A 157 14.22 9.60 9.22
N LEU A 158 13.05 9.16 8.73
CA LEU A 158 12.86 7.77 8.29
C LEU A 158 13.71 7.43 7.06
N ILE A 159 13.81 8.33 6.08
CA ILE A 159 14.69 8.14 4.91
C ILE A 159 16.16 7.99 5.35
N VAL A 160 16.63 8.83 6.27
CA VAL A 160 18.01 8.75 6.78
C VAL A 160 18.26 7.39 7.46
N ILE A 161 17.31 6.89 8.26
CA ILE A 161 17.39 5.56 8.87
C ILE A 161 17.46 4.48 7.79
N GLY A 162 16.63 4.56 6.75
CA GLY A 162 16.62 3.64 5.62
C GLY A 162 17.94 3.64 4.85
N ILE A 163 18.49 4.83 4.55
CA ILE A 163 19.80 4.99 3.90
C ILE A 163 20.89 4.29 4.72
N VAL A 164 20.96 4.53 6.03
CA VAL A 164 21.93 3.89 6.92
C VAL A 164 21.80 2.36 6.85
N GLY A 165 20.58 1.83 6.93
CA GLY A 165 20.31 0.40 6.83
C GLY A 165 20.75 -0.19 5.48
N ASN A 166 20.44 0.49 4.38
CA ASN A 166 20.81 0.04 3.03
C ASN A 166 22.32 0.13 2.78
N VAL A 167 22.97 1.26 3.08
CA VAL A 167 24.40 1.44 2.83
C VAL A 167 25.23 0.47 3.66
N LEU A 168 25.01 0.40 4.97
CA LEU A 168 25.74 -0.53 5.82
C LEU A 168 25.47 -1.99 5.45
N GLY A 169 24.23 -2.31 5.03
CA GLY A 169 23.86 -3.64 4.56
C GLY A 169 24.61 -4.12 3.31
N THR A 170 25.20 -3.20 2.51
CA THR A 170 26.07 -3.59 1.37
C THR A 170 27.43 -4.10 1.81
N PHE A 171 27.90 -3.69 2.99
CA PHE A 171 29.24 -4.03 3.50
C PHE A 171 29.22 -5.18 4.52
N PHE A 172 28.12 -5.32 5.27
CA PHE A 172 27.98 -6.33 6.32
C PHE A 172 26.96 -7.41 5.89
N SER A 173 27.42 -8.51 5.33
CA SER A 173 26.58 -9.60 4.81
C SER A 173 26.36 -10.76 5.79
N GLY A 174 27.03 -10.77 6.96
CA GLY A 174 26.80 -11.79 7.99
C GLY A 174 25.36 -11.76 8.52
N PHE A 175 24.77 -12.94 8.75
CA PHE A 175 23.33 -13.11 9.04
C PHE A 175 22.75 -12.13 10.07
N TYR A 176 23.34 -12.05 11.27
CA TYR A 176 22.81 -11.19 12.34
C TYR A 176 22.94 -9.68 12.04
N ALA A 177 24.10 -9.29 11.49
CA ALA A 177 24.34 -7.90 11.11
C ALA A 177 23.43 -7.50 9.95
N PHE A 178 23.31 -8.34 8.93
CA PHE A 178 22.45 -8.09 7.79
C PHE A 178 20.98 -8.04 8.19
N ALA A 179 20.50 -8.93 9.06
CA ALA A 179 19.14 -8.92 9.58
C ALA A 179 18.83 -7.60 10.34
N ALA A 180 19.74 -7.15 11.22
CA ALA A 180 19.59 -5.90 11.94
C ALA A 180 19.54 -4.69 10.97
N LEU A 181 20.36 -4.68 9.94
CA LEU A 181 20.39 -3.62 8.93
C LEU A 181 19.16 -3.67 8.01
N ARG A 182 18.64 -4.85 7.73
CA ARG A 182 17.35 -5.01 7.04
C ARG A 182 16.16 -4.51 7.89
N PHE A 183 16.20 -4.69 9.19
CA PHE A 183 15.23 -4.06 10.09
C PHE A 183 15.26 -2.52 9.95
N LEU A 184 16.43 -1.90 9.99
CA LEU A 184 16.55 -0.44 9.80
C LEU A 184 16.07 0.01 8.42
N SER A 185 16.41 -0.73 7.37
CA SER A 185 15.89 -0.48 6.02
C SER A 185 14.36 -0.57 5.99
N GLY A 186 13.77 -1.56 6.67
CA GLY A 186 12.32 -1.69 6.82
C GLY A 186 11.68 -0.48 7.52
N VAL A 187 12.28 0.03 8.60
CA VAL A 187 11.78 1.23 9.30
C VAL A 187 11.66 2.43 8.36
N GLY A 188 12.60 2.58 7.42
CA GLY A 188 12.62 3.68 6.46
C GLY A 188 11.83 3.41 5.17
N SER A 189 11.05 2.32 5.05
CA SER A 189 10.43 1.92 3.79
C SER A 189 9.02 2.52 3.57
N ASP A 190 7.98 1.74 3.82
CA ASP A 190 6.60 2.05 3.45
C ASP A 190 6.01 3.25 4.19
N ALA A 191 6.47 3.51 5.42
CA ALA A 191 6.03 4.67 6.21
C ALA A 191 6.39 6.00 5.53
N VAL A 192 7.55 6.08 4.87
CA VAL A 192 8.00 7.23 4.08
C VAL A 192 7.06 7.50 2.91
N CYS A 193 6.73 6.45 2.15
CA CYS A 193 5.85 6.56 1.00
C CYS A 193 4.45 7.04 1.40
N THR A 194 3.89 6.46 2.47
CA THR A 194 2.56 6.83 2.97
C THR A 194 2.53 8.27 3.47
N ALA A 195 3.55 8.71 4.22
CA ALA A 195 3.63 10.08 4.72
C ALA A 195 3.79 11.10 3.59
N ALA A 196 4.62 10.80 2.57
CA ALA A 196 4.78 11.63 1.39
C ALA A 196 3.48 11.75 0.58
N TYR A 197 2.78 10.64 0.36
CA TYR A 197 1.47 10.64 -0.29
C TYR A 197 0.46 11.54 0.44
N VAL A 198 0.42 11.49 1.78
CA VAL A 198 -0.45 12.33 2.59
C VAL A 198 -0.16 13.82 2.39
N ILE A 199 1.13 14.23 2.38
CA ILE A 199 1.51 15.63 2.12
C ILE A 199 1.02 16.06 0.73
N VAL A 200 1.25 15.26 -0.30
CA VAL A 200 0.81 15.57 -1.67
C VAL A 200 -0.71 15.74 -1.74
N MET A 201 -1.46 14.85 -1.07
CA MET A 201 -2.91 14.91 -1.05
C MET A 201 -3.45 16.13 -0.30
N GLU A 202 -2.77 16.61 0.73
CA GLU A 202 -3.17 17.82 1.47
C GLU A 202 -3.03 19.11 0.66
N TYR A 203 -2.03 19.19 -0.22
CA TYR A 203 -1.85 20.31 -1.13
C TYR A 203 -2.58 20.15 -2.45
N THR A 204 -3.39 19.10 -2.61
CA THR A 204 -4.15 18.84 -3.83
C THR A 204 -5.64 19.10 -3.62
N VAL A 205 -6.25 19.90 -4.50
CA VAL A 205 -7.70 20.17 -4.49
C VAL A 205 -8.50 18.89 -4.72
N CYS A 206 -9.68 18.78 -4.12
CA CYS A 206 -10.53 17.57 -4.16
C CYS A 206 -10.77 17.05 -5.58
N GLU A 207 -10.96 17.95 -6.54
CA GLU A 207 -11.21 17.63 -7.96
C GLU A 207 -10.05 16.87 -8.62
N ARG A 208 -8.83 16.96 -8.08
CA ARG A 208 -7.61 16.34 -8.64
C ARG A 208 -7.04 15.20 -7.79
N ARG A 209 -7.62 14.92 -6.64
CA ARG A 209 -7.14 13.85 -5.74
C ARG A 209 -7.19 12.47 -6.40
N THR A 210 -8.26 12.18 -7.14
CA THR A 210 -8.39 10.94 -7.90
C THR A 210 -7.26 10.79 -8.93
N LEU A 211 -6.92 11.89 -9.65
CA LEU A 211 -5.80 11.89 -10.59
C LEU A 211 -4.46 11.55 -9.90
N ILE A 212 -4.21 12.12 -8.73
CA ILE A 212 -2.97 11.85 -7.96
C ILE A 212 -2.90 10.39 -7.51
N SER A 213 -3.99 9.85 -6.97
CA SER A 213 -4.06 8.43 -6.59
C SER A 213 -3.81 7.51 -7.78
N PHE A 214 -4.33 7.88 -8.94
CA PHE A 214 -4.13 7.15 -10.18
C PHE A 214 -2.69 7.22 -10.70
N LEU A 215 -2.09 8.40 -10.68
CA LEU A 215 -0.67 8.57 -11.04
C LEU A 215 0.24 7.75 -10.11
N TRP A 216 -0.09 7.69 -8.83
CA TRP A 216 0.62 6.86 -7.87
C TRP A 216 0.53 5.37 -8.22
N ALA A 217 -0.67 4.85 -8.47
CA ALA A 217 -0.90 3.45 -8.80
C ALA A 217 -0.25 3.02 -10.13
N ILE A 218 -0.36 3.86 -11.19
CA ILE A 218 0.31 3.60 -12.47
C ILE A 218 1.82 3.59 -12.30
N ASN A 219 2.37 4.59 -11.60
CA ASN A 219 3.81 4.69 -11.40
C ASN A 219 4.35 3.46 -10.66
N TRP A 220 3.63 2.98 -9.63
CA TRP A 220 3.94 1.72 -8.95
C TRP A 220 4.01 0.55 -9.92
N SER A 221 2.95 0.29 -10.69
CA SER A 221 2.87 -0.88 -11.57
C SER A 221 3.90 -0.82 -12.71
N VAL A 222 4.16 0.36 -13.29
CA VAL A 222 5.17 0.54 -14.34
C VAL A 222 6.57 0.22 -13.80
N LEU A 223 6.90 0.76 -12.63
CA LEU A 223 8.21 0.53 -12.01
C LEU A 223 8.39 -0.91 -11.58
N ALA A 224 7.37 -1.51 -10.97
CA ALA A 224 7.40 -2.91 -10.56
C ALA A 224 7.57 -3.86 -11.76
N THR A 225 7.00 -3.51 -12.92
CA THR A 225 7.19 -4.27 -14.17
C THR A 225 8.61 -4.13 -14.74
N ALA A 226 9.21 -2.94 -14.65
CA ALA A 226 10.53 -2.65 -15.20
C ALA A 226 11.67 -3.16 -14.30
N LEU A 227 11.45 -3.21 -12.99
CA LEU A 227 12.49 -3.50 -11.99
C LEU A 227 13.21 -4.85 -12.20
N PRO A 228 12.55 -5.99 -12.52
CA PRO A 228 13.25 -7.24 -12.78
C PRO A 228 14.28 -7.13 -13.92
N TRP A 229 13.93 -6.44 -15.00
CA TRP A 229 14.85 -6.23 -16.13
C TRP A 229 16.00 -5.29 -15.78
N TYR A 230 15.73 -4.29 -14.95
CA TYR A 230 16.78 -3.44 -14.39
C TYR A 230 17.77 -4.26 -13.54
N THR A 231 17.29 -5.19 -12.70
CA THR A 231 18.14 -6.07 -11.90
C THR A 231 18.92 -7.07 -12.77
N ALA A 232 18.31 -7.55 -13.86
CA ALA A 232 18.98 -8.38 -14.86
C ALA A 232 20.14 -7.65 -15.54
N TRP A 233 19.99 -6.35 -15.81
CA TRP A 233 21.06 -5.52 -16.38
C TRP A 233 22.18 -5.24 -15.36
N LEU A 234 21.81 -5.01 -14.09
CA LEU A 234 22.75 -4.63 -13.04
C LEU A 234 23.63 -5.80 -12.55
N GLN A 235 23.14 -7.03 -12.64
CA GLN A 235 23.81 -8.30 -12.30
C GLN A 235 24.39 -8.39 -10.86
N SER A 236 23.97 -7.52 -9.95
CA SER A 236 24.51 -7.44 -8.59
C SER A 236 23.47 -6.98 -7.56
N TRP A 237 23.31 -7.75 -6.49
CA TRP A 237 22.44 -7.36 -5.37
C TRP A 237 22.91 -6.08 -4.66
N ARG A 238 24.23 -5.86 -4.56
CA ARG A 238 24.78 -4.61 -4.00
C ARG A 238 24.41 -3.40 -4.85
N GLY A 239 24.39 -3.56 -6.17
CA GLY A 239 23.95 -2.53 -7.08
C GLY A 239 22.49 -2.12 -6.87
N ILE A 240 21.60 -3.09 -6.61
CA ILE A 240 20.19 -2.81 -6.27
C ILE A 240 20.11 -1.94 -5.00
N MET A 241 20.88 -2.29 -3.96
CA MET A 241 20.90 -1.52 -2.71
C MET A 241 21.46 -0.10 -2.89
N PHE A 242 22.51 0.06 -3.69
CA PHE A 242 23.04 1.39 -4.01
C PHE A 242 22.07 2.23 -4.83
N THR A 243 21.32 1.62 -5.76
CA THR A 243 20.27 2.32 -6.52
C THR A 243 19.15 2.77 -5.61
N THR A 244 18.68 1.91 -4.70
CA THR A 244 17.68 2.28 -3.68
C THR A 244 18.16 3.48 -2.87
N THR A 245 19.40 3.43 -2.38
CA THR A 245 20.02 4.55 -1.64
C THR A 245 20.11 5.83 -2.48
N GLY A 246 20.44 5.72 -3.77
CA GLY A 246 20.46 6.85 -4.69
C GLY A 246 19.11 7.54 -4.83
N ILE A 247 18.04 6.75 -4.93
CA ILE A 247 16.65 7.24 -4.95
C ILE A 247 16.30 7.92 -3.62
N ASP A 248 16.71 7.35 -2.48
CA ASP A 248 16.50 7.93 -1.16
C ASP A 248 17.18 9.30 -1.02
N VAL A 249 18.40 9.43 -1.50
CA VAL A 249 19.13 10.70 -1.53
C VAL A 249 18.42 11.73 -2.42
N LEU A 250 17.98 11.34 -3.60
CA LEU A 250 17.18 12.22 -4.47
C LEU A 250 15.88 12.66 -3.79
N MET A 251 15.21 11.75 -3.10
CA MET A 251 14.00 12.08 -2.34
C MET A 251 14.29 13.06 -1.20
N LEU A 252 15.39 12.91 -0.47
CA LEU A 252 15.83 13.90 0.54
C LEU A 252 16.02 15.29 -0.07
N LEU A 253 16.66 15.39 -1.24
CA LEU A 253 16.85 16.66 -1.94
C LEU A 253 15.50 17.29 -2.32
N VAL A 254 14.56 16.52 -2.85
CA VAL A 254 13.23 17.03 -3.19
C VAL A 254 12.46 17.43 -1.93
N MET A 255 12.58 16.69 -0.82
CA MET A 255 11.94 17.05 0.45
C MET A 255 12.43 18.40 1.01
N CYS A 256 13.61 18.89 0.63
CA CYS A 256 14.04 20.25 0.98
C CYS A 256 13.16 21.35 0.37
N TRP A 257 12.54 21.09 -0.78
CA TRP A 257 11.64 22.01 -1.49
C TRP A 257 10.16 21.85 -1.11
N VAL A 258 9.78 20.66 -0.64
CA VAL A 258 8.41 20.38 -0.19
C VAL A 258 8.16 21.11 1.12
N PRO A 259 7.09 21.94 1.23
CA PRO A 259 6.76 22.60 2.49
C PRO A 259 6.21 21.62 3.51
N GLU A 260 6.23 22.00 4.79
CA GLU A 260 5.54 21.23 5.83
C GLU A 260 4.03 21.28 5.61
N SER A 261 3.31 20.27 6.06
CA SER A 261 1.84 20.18 5.96
C SER A 261 1.16 21.42 6.54
N SER A 262 0.45 22.18 5.69
CA SER A 262 -0.29 23.35 6.15
C SER A 262 -1.45 22.95 7.07
N GLY A 263 -2.07 21.82 6.88
CA GLY A 263 -3.10 21.28 7.78
C GLY A 263 -2.53 20.99 9.17
N TRP A 264 -1.35 20.42 9.25
CA TRP A 264 -0.65 20.20 10.53
C TRP A 264 -0.24 21.52 11.19
N LEU A 265 0.35 22.46 10.45
CA LEU A 265 0.73 23.77 10.99
C LEU A 265 -0.45 24.53 11.60
N LEU A 266 -1.61 24.46 10.95
CA LEU A 266 -2.85 25.05 11.45
C LEU A 266 -3.37 24.35 12.71
N SER A 267 -3.26 23.01 12.76
CA SER A 267 -3.69 22.23 13.93
C SER A 267 -2.83 22.49 15.18
N VAL A 268 -1.55 22.81 14.99
CA VAL A 268 -0.61 23.16 16.08
C VAL A 268 -0.61 24.66 16.41
N GLY A 269 -1.42 25.47 15.69
CA GLY A 269 -1.56 26.91 15.93
C GLY A 269 -0.46 27.78 15.28
N ARG A 270 0.42 27.20 14.44
CA ARG A 270 1.51 27.90 13.72
C ARG A 270 0.99 28.59 12.45
N LYS A 271 -0.07 29.41 12.58
CA LYS A 271 -0.77 30.05 11.44
C LYS A 271 0.15 30.88 10.56
N LYS A 272 1.10 31.64 11.15
CA LYS A 272 2.04 32.49 10.40
C LYS A 272 2.88 31.70 9.41
N GLU A 273 3.35 30.52 9.79
CA GLU A 273 4.14 29.66 8.93
C GLU A 273 3.30 29.01 7.83
N ALA A 274 2.07 28.60 8.15
CA ALA A 274 1.14 28.10 7.15
C ALA A 274 0.87 29.15 6.07
N LEU A 275 0.64 30.40 6.47
CA LEU A 275 0.46 31.53 5.54
C LEU A 275 1.69 31.77 4.67
N ALA A 276 2.91 31.75 5.25
CA ALA A 276 4.14 31.89 4.49
C ALA A 276 4.34 30.76 3.45
N HIS A 277 3.92 29.54 3.79
CA HIS A 277 3.94 28.41 2.83
C HIS A 277 2.95 28.64 1.68
N PHE A 278 1.73 29.07 1.96
CA PHE A 278 0.74 29.39 0.93
C PHE A 278 1.21 30.53 0.03
N GLU A 279 1.80 31.58 0.59
CA GLU A 279 2.35 32.68 -0.17
C GLU A 279 3.50 32.22 -1.11
N LYS A 280 4.41 31.38 -0.60
CA LYS A 280 5.48 30.79 -1.42
C LYS A 280 4.93 29.98 -2.58
N ILE A 281 3.89 29.17 -2.35
CA ILE A 281 3.23 28.36 -3.37
C ILE A 281 2.52 29.27 -4.39
N ALA A 282 1.82 30.33 -3.93
CA ALA A 282 1.16 31.29 -4.82
C ALA A 282 2.17 31.99 -5.74
N ARG A 283 3.30 32.47 -5.20
CA ARG A 283 4.39 33.08 -6.00
C ARG A 283 4.94 32.09 -7.04
N PHE A 284 5.17 30.85 -6.65
CA PHE A 284 5.66 29.81 -7.58
C PHE A 284 4.65 29.53 -8.71
N ASN A 285 3.36 29.60 -8.39
CA ASN A 285 2.26 29.46 -9.37
C ASN A 285 2.01 30.74 -10.19
N GLY A 286 2.80 31.81 -10.00
CA GLY A 286 2.62 33.09 -10.69
C GLY A 286 1.38 33.89 -10.25
N LYS A 287 0.83 33.60 -9.06
CA LYS A 287 -0.32 34.30 -8.49
C LYS A 287 0.13 35.30 -7.43
N VAL A 288 -0.41 36.53 -7.53
CA VAL A 288 -0.23 37.55 -6.50
C VAL A 288 -1.44 37.48 -5.56
N VAL A 289 -1.20 37.05 -4.32
CA VAL A 289 -2.24 36.95 -3.29
C VAL A 289 -1.80 37.78 -2.10
N SER A 290 -2.71 38.62 -1.59
CA SER A 290 -2.43 39.43 -0.40
C SER A 290 -2.38 38.54 0.85
N PRO A 291 -1.37 38.67 1.73
CA PRO A 291 -1.31 37.95 3.01
C PRO A 291 -2.56 38.22 3.89
N ASP A 292 -3.12 39.43 3.81
CA ASP A 292 -4.31 39.83 4.58
C ASP A 292 -5.58 39.10 4.08
N ASP A 293 -5.68 38.86 2.77
CA ASP A 293 -6.83 38.13 2.22
C ASP A 293 -6.75 36.64 2.57
N LEU A 294 -5.54 36.05 2.55
CA LEU A 294 -5.30 34.68 3.00
C LEU A 294 -5.59 34.52 4.50
N SER A 295 -5.19 35.51 5.33
CA SER A 295 -5.45 35.45 6.77
C SER A 295 -6.94 35.50 7.07
N LYS A 296 -7.69 36.40 6.40
CA LYS A 296 -9.16 36.52 6.51
C LYS A 296 -9.89 35.25 6.04
N GLN A 297 -9.40 34.61 4.98
CA GLN A 297 -9.95 33.32 4.50
C GLN A 297 -9.74 32.17 5.50
N LEU A 298 -8.60 32.17 6.22
CA LEU A 298 -8.33 31.18 7.27
C LEU A 298 -9.04 31.49 8.59
N GLU A 299 -9.42 32.74 8.82
CA GLU A 299 -10.15 33.20 10.02
C GLU A 299 -11.67 33.04 9.91
N GLY A 300 -12.25 32.58 8.83
CA GLY A 300 -13.70 32.42 8.54
C GLY A 300 -14.69 32.52 9.71
N PRO A 301 -16.00 32.65 9.50
CA PRO A 301 -17.00 33.02 10.50
C PRO A 301 -17.13 32.10 11.73
N ALA A 302 -16.34 31.06 11.81
CA ALA A 302 -16.28 30.15 12.97
C ALA A 302 -15.42 30.68 14.15
N SER A 303 -14.74 31.84 14.01
CA SER A 303 -13.92 32.39 15.09
C SER A 303 -14.70 33.27 16.08
N GLU A 304 -15.93 33.68 15.73
CA GLU A 304 -16.77 34.47 16.63
C GLU A 304 -17.60 33.62 17.61
N ALA A 305 -17.69 32.32 17.43
CA ALA A 305 -18.34 31.42 18.36
C ALA A 305 -17.34 30.87 19.39
N GLY A 306 -17.04 31.73 20.40
CA GLY A 306 -16.52 31.29 21.69
C GLY A 306 -15.13 30.65 21.69
N SER A 307 -14.11 31.47 22.01
CA SER A 307 -12.93 31.12 22.78
C SER A 307 -13.16 29.90 23.69
N SER A 308 -12.19 28.96 23.71
CA SER A 308 -12.04 27.91 24.71
C SER A 308 -12.64 26.56 24.38
N ALA A 309 -12.23 25.95 23.28
CA ALA A 309 -11.96 24.52 23.28
C ALA A 309 -10.83 24.27 22.29
N VAL A 310 -9.59 24.26 22.77
CA VAL A 310 -8.54 23.47 22.15
C VAL A 310 -9.19 22.09 21.97
N LYS A 311 -9.60 21.72 20.74
CA LYS A 311 -10.06 20.38 20.45
C LYS A 311 -8.89 19.48 20.81
N VAL A 312 -8.91 18.97 22.04
CA VAL A 312 -7.99 17.92 22.49
C VAL A 312 -8.13 16.83 21.46
N ILE A 313 -7.10 16.68 20.62
CA ILE A 313 -7.06 15.57 19.66
C ILE A 313 -7.06 14.31 20.52
N PRO A 314 -8.16 13.53 20.55
CA PRO A 314 -8.23 12.39 21.44
C PRO A 314 -7.06 11.46 21.16
N THR A 315 -6.45 10.91 22.19
CA THR A 315 -5.34 9.97 22.08
C THR A 315 -5.73 8.81 21.17
N PHE A 316 -4.76 8.16 20.54
CA PHE A 316 -5.00 6.97 19.68
C PHE A 316 -5.91 5.95 20.40
N TRP A 317 -5.64 5.67 21.67
CA TRP A 317 -6.41 4.74 22.49
C TRP A 317 -7.85 5.19 22.79
N GLU A 318 -8.05 6.48 23.03
CA GLU A 318 -9.40 7.05 23.25
C GLU A 318 -10.25 6.96 21.97
N SER A 319 -9.66 7.29 20.82
CA SER A 319 -10.33 7.16 19.51
C SER A 319 -10.69 5.71 19.21
N SER A 320 -9.78 4.78 19.44
CA SER A 320 -10.01 3.35 19.21
C SER A 320 -11.11 2.82 20.14
N ARG A 321 -11.08 3.18 21.44
CA ARG A 321 -12.14 2.82 22.41
C ARG A 321 -13.48 3.42 22.02
N ALA A 322 -13.51 4.65 21.51
CA ALA A 322 -14.73 5.29 21.07
C ALA A 322 -15.39 4.52 19.92
N VAL A 323 -14.60 4.09 18.92
CA VAL A 323 -15.09 3.27 17.79
C VAL A 323 -15.68 1.93 18.27
N LEU A 324 -15.03 1.28 19.24
CA LEU A 324 -15.47 -0.02 19.75
C LEU A 324 -16.80 0.03 20.52
N LYS A 325 -17.23 1.23 20.95
CA LYS A 325 -18.55 1.41 21.58
C LYS A 325 -19.73 1.28 20.61
N PHE A 326 -19.48 1.53 19.31
CA PHE A 326 -20.49 1.47 18.26
C PHE A 326 -20.51 0.07 17.64
N PRO A 327 -21.60 -0.72 17.77
CA PRO A 327 -21.61 -2.13 17.39
C PRO A 327 -21.44 -2.36 15.87
N ARG A 328 -22.05 -1.53 15.01
CA ARG A 328 -21.92 -1.66 13.55
C ARG A 328 -20.52 -1.26 13.10
N MET A 329 -19.97 -0.17 13.64
CA MET A 329 -18.60 0.26 13.36
C MET A 329 -17.60 -0.80 13.81
N ARG A 330 -17.75 -1.37 15.00
CA ARG A 330 -16.90 -2.48 15.50
C ARG A 330 -16.89 -3.67 14.54
N LYS A 331 -18.07 -4.10 14.04
CA LYS A 331 -18.17 -5.17 13.04
C LYS A 331 -17.42 -4.82 11.76
N ARG A 332 -17.60 -3.60 11.23
CA ARG A 332 -16.93 -3.14 10.00
C ARG A 332 -15.41 -3.08 10.15
N VAL A 333 -14.93 -2.55 11.27
CA VAL A 333 -13.51 -2.51 11.64
C VAL A 333 -12.91 -3.92 11.58
N PHE A 334 -13.55 -4.88 12.24
CA PHE A 334 -13.11 -6.26 12.30
C PHE A 334 -13.07 -6.89 10.90
N LEU A 335 -14.15 -6.75 10.11
CA LEU A 335 -14.23 -7.31 8.77
C LEU A 335 -13.17 -6.72 7.82
N ILE A 336 -12.97 -5.40 7.84
CA ILE A 336 -12.00 -4.71 6.98
C ILE A 336 -10.57 -5.16 7.33
N TYR A 337 -10.21 -5.15 8.60
CA TYR A 337 -8.82 -5.43 8.99
C TYR A 337 -8.45 -6.90 8.80
N ILE A 338 -9.34 -7.84 9.10
CA ILE A 338 -9.09 -9.26 8.81
C ILE A 338 -9.00 -9.49 7.29
N SER A 339 -9.89 -8.89 6.50
CA SER A 339 -9.81 -9.01 5.05
C SER A 339 -8.49 -8.44 4.52
N CYS A 340 -8.08 -7.25 4.98
CA CYS A 340 -6.83 -6.62 4.59
C CYS A 340 -5.61 -7.47 4.96
N PHE A 341 -5.60 -8.05 6.15
CA PHE A 341 -4.59 -9.01 6.58
C PHE A 341 -4.47 -10.20 5.63
N ILE A 342 -5.60 -10.84 5.31
CA ILE A 342 -5.62 -12.01 4.41
C ILE A 342 -5.17 -11.62 3.00
N ILE A 343 -5.65 -10.49 2.46
CA ILE A 343 -5.27 -10.02 1.12
C ILE A 343 -3.76 -9.79 1.04
N SER A 344 -3.20 -9.08 2.02
CA SER A 344 -1.76 -8.81 2.07
C SER A 344 -0.93 -10.07 2.22
N LEU A 345 -1.38 -11.01 3.06
CA LEU A 345 -0.74 -12.32 3.21
C LEU A 345 -0.71 -13.08 1.89
N CYS A 346 -1.85 -13.20 1.19
CA CYS A 346 -1.95 -13.90 -0.09
C CYS A 346 -1.11 -13.22 -1.18
N TYR A 347 -1.12 -11.88 -1.25
CA TYR A 347 -0.30 -11.11 -2.20
C TYR A 347 1.20 -11.38 -2.01
N ASN A 348 1.69 -11.29 -0.76
CA ASN A 348 3.10 -11.51 -0.43
C ASN A 348 3.53 -12.97 -0.64
N ALA A 349 2.70 -13.93 -0.22
CA ALA A 349 2.98 -15.35 -0.44
C ALA A 349 3.05 -15.68 -1.94
N ASN A 350 2.14 -15.11 -2.75
CA ASN A 350 2.17 -15.28 -4.20
C ASN A 350 3.42 -14.64 -4.82
N ALA A 351 3.77 -13.42 -4.42
CA ALA A 351 4.96 -12.72 -4.91
C ALA A 351 6.26 -13.51 -4.66
N LEU A 352 6.43 -14.08 -3.46
CA LEU A 352 7.59 -14.93 -3.14
C LEU A 352 7.61 -16.23 -3.94
N ASN A 353 6.45 -16.81 -4.24
CA ASN A 353 6.37 -18.07 -4.98
C ASN A 353 6.60 -17.90 -6.49
N ILE A 354 6.32 -16.74 -7.08
CA ILE A 354 6.53 -16.47 -8.51
C ILE A 354 7.96 -16.80 -8.92
N GLY A 355 8.95 -16.36 -8.12
CA GLY A 355 10.36 -16.58 -8.41
C GLY A 355 10.81 -18.04 -8.37
N ARG A 356 10.04 -18.91 -7.73
CA ARG A 356 10.38 -20.34 -7.54
C ARG A 356 9.72 -21.27 -8.54
N LEU A 357 8.61 -20.85 -9.13
CA LEU A 357 7.81 -21.68 -10.03
C LEU A 357 8.20 -21.50 -11.50
N SER A 358 9.01 -20.50 -11.82
CA SER A 358 9.30 -20.09 -13.19
C SER A 358 10.74 -20.42 -13.61
N VAL A 359 10.93 -20.79 -14.88
CA VAL A 359 12.26 -20.93 -15.50
C VAL A 359 12.91 -19.56 -15.69
N ASN A 360 12.13 -18.52 -15.97
CA ASN A 360 12.64 -17.16 -16.14
C ASN A 360 12.02 -16.23 -15.08
N LEU A 361 12.80 -15.95 -14.04
CA LEU A 361 12.43 -15.07 -12.93
C LEU A 361 11.98 -13.69 -13.39
N TYR A 362 12.77 -13.07 -14.27
CA TYR A 362 12.53 -11.69 -14.71
C TYR A 362 11.22 -11.54 -15.47
N ALA A 363 10.97 -12.46 -16.41
CA ALA A 363 9.74 -12.47 -17.19
C ALA A 363 8.52 -12.73 -16.30
N SER A 364 8.63 -13.63 -15.32
CA SER A 364 7.50 -13.98 -14.44
C SER A 364 7.09 -12.85 -13.52
N TYR A 365 8.06 -12.18 -12.89
CA TYR A 365 7.77 -11.00 -12.07
C TYR A 365 7.23 -9.84 -12.91
N SER A 366 7.84 -9.55 -14.07
CA SER A 366 7.34 -8.50 -14.96
C SER A 366 5.93 -8.78 -15.46
N LEU A 367 5.63 -10.02 -15.83
CA LEU A 367 4.29 -10.42 -16.25
C LEU A 367 3.27 -10.23 -15.11
N ALA A 368 3.58 -10.69 -13.90
CA ALA A 368 2.71 -10.55 -12.75
C ALA A 368 2.38 -9.08 -12.44
N MET A 369 3.39 -8.20 -12.48
CA MET A 369 3.23 -6.77 -12.20
C MET A 369 2.54 -6.02 -13.35
N SER A 370 2.75 -6.44 -14.61
CA SER A 370 2.08 -5.84 -15.76
C SER A 370 0.56 -6.04 -15.75
N PHE A 371 0.08 -7.15 -15.17
CA PHE A 371 -1.34 -7.41 -15.01
C PHE A 371 -2.02 -6.51 -13.95
N GLU A 372 -1.26 -5.83 -13.10
CA GLU A 372 -1.80 -4.82 -12.17
C GLU A 372 -2.22 -3.53 -12.88
N LEU A 373 -1.61 -3.19 -14.03
CA LEU A 373 -1.99 -2.00 -14.79
C LEU A 373 -3.46 -2.03 -15.25
N PRO A 374 -3.94 -3.04 -15.99
CA PRO A 374 -5.33 -3.09 -16.41
C PRO A 374 -6.32 -3.11 -15.24
N VAL A 375 -5.97 -3.75 -14.12
CA VAL A 375 -6.83 -3.74 -12.92
C VAL A 375 -6.99 -2.33 -12.37
N ASN A 376 -5.93 -1.56 -12.27
CA ASN A 376 -6.01 -0.19 -11.78
C ASN A 376 -6.93 0.66 -12.67
N PHE A 377 -6.87 0.49 -14.00
CA PHE A 377 -7.80 1.14 -14.93
C PHE A 377 -9.25 0.67 -14.73
N ILE A 378 -9.48 -0.64 -14.63
CA ILE A 378 -10.80 -1.22 -14.42
C ILE A 378 -11.39 -0.70 -13.10
N CYS A 379 -10.61 -0.68 -12.02
CA CYS A 379 -11.06 -0.18 -10.72
C CYS A 379 -11.51 1.27 -10.79
N ILE A 380 -10.76 2.14 -11.47
CA ILE A 380 -11.12 3.56 -11.58
C ILE A 380 -12.43 3.76 -12.33
N MET A 381 -12.62 3.04 -13.42
CA MET A 381 -13.83 3.17 -14.24
C MET A 381 -15.05 2.47 -13.62
N ALA A 382 -14.85 1.33 -12.98
CA ALA A 382 -15.94 0.47 -12.52
C ALA A 382 -16.45 0.84 -11.11
N LEU A 383 -15.58 1.32 -10.22
CA LEU A 383 -15.95 1.53 -8.82
C LEU A 383 -17.01 2.61 -8.63
N ASP A 384 -17.04 3.64 -9.46
CA ASP A 384 -18.05 4.70 -9.40
C ASP A 384 -19.41 4.30 -9.99
N THR A 385 -19.46 3.17 -10.71
CA THR A 385 -20.70 2.66 -11.33
C THR A 385 -21.23 1.41 -10.64
N ILE A 386 -20.36 0.46 -10.29
CA ILE A 386 -20.71 -0.85 -9.73
C ILE A 386 -20.73 -0.84 -8.19
N GLY A 387 -20.01 0.13 -7.58
CA GLY A 387 -19.75 0.16 -6.14
C GLY A 387 -18.44 -0.51 -5.77
N ARG A 388 -18.16 -0.61 -4.46
CA ARG A 388 -16.88 -1.13 -3.93
C ARG A 388 -17.00 -2.56 -3.45
N ARG A 389 -18.16 -2.95 -2.96
CA ARG A 389 -18.42 -4.24 -2.33
C ARG A 389 -18.31 -5.43 -3.30
N TRP A 390 -19.06 -5.39 -4.40
CA TRP A 390 -19.11 -6.48 -5.37
C TRP A 390 -17.77 -6.70 -6.08
N PRO A 391 -17.12 -5.66 -6.66
CA PRO A 391 -15.83 -5.85 -7.31
C PRO A 391 -14.77 -6.40 -6.35
N ASN A 392 -14.73 -5.93 -5.11
CA ASN A 392 -13.77 -6.38 -4.11
C ASN A 392 -13.93 -7.87 -3.78
N SER A 393 -15.16 -8.30 -3.50
CA SER A 393 -15.46 -9.70 -3.25
C SER A 393 -15.20 -10.59 -4.48
N LEU A 394 -15.54 -10.12 -5.69
CA LEU A 394 -15.29 -10.85 -6.94
C LEU A 394 -13.80 -11.02 -7.23
N PHE A 395 -12.97 -10.00 -7.02
CA PHE A 395 -11.52 -10.13 -7.16
C PHE A 395 -10.96 -11.20 -6.22
N MET A 396 -11.36 -11.21 -4.95
CA MET A 396 -10.90 -12.23 -4.00
C MET A 396 -11.42 -13.62 -4.33
N LEU A 397 -12.65 -13.73 -4.82
CA LEU A 397 -13.21 -15.02 -5.29
C LEU A 397 -12.45 -15.53 -6.52
N MET A 398 -12.13 -14.66 -7.48
CA MET A 398 -11.32 -15.00 -8.65
C MET A 398 -9.91 -15.49 -8.21
N GLY A 399 -9.27 -14.79 -7.28
CA GLY A 399 -8.00 -15.22 -6.69
C GLY A 399 -8.08 -16.60 -6.02
N ALA A 400 -9.18 -16.87 -5.31
CA ALA A 400 -9.43 -18.18 -4.70
C ALA A 400 -9.56 -19.30 -5.74
N ILE A 401 -10.38 -19.09 -6.77
CA ILE A 401 -10.59 -20.08 -7.84
C ILE A 401 -9.28 -20.39 -8.55
N ILE A 402 -8.53 -19.35 -8.97
CA ILE A 402 -7.25 -19.53 -9.67
C ILE A 402 -6.24 -20.26 -8.78
N SER A 403 -6.14 -19.88 -7.51
CA SER A 403 -5.23 -20.54 -6.55
C SER A 403 -5.60 -22.02 -6.35
N PHE A 404 -6.87 -22.37 -6.28
CA PHE A 404 -7.30 -23.77 -6.22
C PHE A 404 -7.03 -24.53 -7.53
N VAL A 405 -7.22 -23.89 -8.69
CA VAL A 405 -6.87 -24.48 -9.99
C VAL A 405 -5.39 -24.84 -10.03
N VAL A 406 -4.50 -23.92 -9.63
CA VAL A 406 -3.05 -24.18 -9.54
C VAL A 406 -2.75 -25.32 -8.55
N GLY A 407 -3.37 -25.31 -7.38
CA GLY A 407 -3.14 -26.29 -6.33
C GLY A 407 -3.60 -27.71 -6.67
N PHE A 408 -4.79 -27.86 -7.31
CA PHE A 408 -5.36 -29.17 -7.60
C PHE A 408 -4.94 -29.75 -8.95
N LEU A 409 -4.82 -28.92 -10.00
CA LEU A 409 -4.45 -29.41 -11.33
C LEU A 409 -2.97 -29.77 -11.45
N ARG A 410 -2.13 -29.33 -10.52
CA ARG A 410 -0.69 -29.64 -10.46
C ARG A 410 -0.02 -29.54 -11.82
N THR A 411 -0.30 -28.45 -12.53
CA THR A 411 0.13 -28.25 -13.92
C THR A 411 1.65 -28.08 -13.96
N ASP A 412 2.36 -28.95 -14.69
CA ASP A 412 3.81 -28.85 -14.91
C ASP A 412 4.18 -27.86 -16.04
N SER A 413 3.18 -27.27 -16.70
CA SER A 413 3.40 -26.26 -17.71
C SER A 413 3.91 -24.95 -17.09
N VAL A 414 5.14 -24.60 -17.37
CA VAL A 414 5.79 -23.36 -16.90
C VAL A 414 4.98 -22.13 -17.29
N LEU A 415 4.57 -22.03 -18.56
CA LEU A 415 3.78 -20.91 -19.07
C LEU A 415 2.41 -20.82 -18.37
N GLY A 416 1.75 -21.97 -18.17
CA GLY A 416 0.47 -22.03 -17.45
C GLY A 416 0.59 -21.52 -16.02
N THR A 417 1.63 -21.93 -15.31
CA THR A 417 1.90 -21.50 -13.93
C THR A 417 2.21 -20.00 -13.85
N MET A 418 2.99 -19.46 -14.80
CA MET A 418 3.29 -18.03 -14.88
C MET A 418 2.02 -17.19 -15.08
N ILE A 419 1.18 -17.56 -16.03
CA ILE A 419 -0.09 -16.84 -16.31
C ILE A 419 -1.03 -16.92 -15.11
N MET A 420 -1.18 -18.09 -14.49
CA MET A 420 -2.04 -18.26 -13.31
C MET A 420 -1.54 -17.43 -12.12
N SER A 421 -0.22 -17.40 -11.87
CA SER A 421 0.36 -16.55 -10.82
C SER A 421 0.16 -15.07 -11.10
N ALA A 422 0.26 -14.63 -12.36
CA ALA A 422 0.00 -13.25 -12.76
C ALA A 422 -1.49 -12.87 -12.55
N LEU A 423 -2.43 -13.76 -12.88
CA LEU A 423 -3.86 -13.56 -12.61
C LEU A 423 -4.17 -13.55 -11.11
N CYS A 424 -3.46 -14.34 -10.29
CA CYS A 424 -3.56 -14.25 -8.82
C CYS A 424 -3.08 -12.89 -8.32
N SER A 425 -1.90 -12.41 -8.77
CA SER A 425 -1.38 -11.08 -8.43
C SER A 425 -2.37 -9.98 -8.78
N MET A 426 -2.94 -10.04 -9.99
CA MET A 426 -4.00 -9.15 -10.46
C MET A 426 -5.19 -9.11 -9.49
N SER A 427 -5.66 -10.28 -9.06
CA SER A 427 -6.81 -10.42 -8.16
C SER A 427 -6.52 -9.84 -6.78
N PHE A 428 -5.37 -10.16 -6.20
CA PHE A 428 -4.99 -9.67 -4.87
C PHE A 428 -4.69 -8.18 -4.86
N ALA A 429 -4.04 -7.63 -5.89
CA ALA A 429 -3.79 -6.21 -6.04
C ALA A 429 -5.10 -5.41 -6.17
N GLY A 430 -6.05 -5.89 -6.99
CA GLY A 430 -7.38 -5.30 -7.10
C GLY A 430 -8.13 -5.29 -5.76
N GLY A 431 -8.15 -6.41 -5.06
CA GLY A 431 -8.74 -6.53 -3.72
C GLY A 431 -8.09 -5.58 -2.72
N TYR A 432 -6.76 -5.46 -2.73
CA TYR A 432 -6.03 -4.55 -1.84
C TYR A 432 -6.39 -3.08 -2.08
N ASN A 433 -6.37 -2.63 -3.33
CA ASN A 433 -6.64 -1.25 -3.71
C ASN A 433 -8.08 -0.85 -3.35
N ILE A 434 -9.07 -1.71 -3.65
CA ILE A 434 -10.47 -1.46 -3.32
C ILE A 434 -10.69 -1.45 -1.80
N THR A 435 -10.08 -2.37 -1.06
CA THR A 435 -10.18 -2.41 0.41
C THR A 435 -9.58 -1.15 1.04
N TYR A 436 -8.47 -0.64 0.51
CA TYR A 436 -7.87 0.60 0.95
C TYR A 436 -8.79 1.81 0.75
N GLN A 437 -9.40 1.91 -0.44
CA GLN A 437 -10.37 2.95 -0.75
C GLN A 437 -11.61 2.84 0.15
N LEU A 438 -12.16 1.65 0.29
CA LEU A 438 -13.34 1.38 1.14
C LEU A 438 -13.09 1.79 2.60
N THR A 439 -11.90 1.55 3.12
CA THR A 439 -11.50 2.01 4.47
C THR A 439 -11.58 3.54 4.56
N SER A 440 -11.06 4.26 3.58
CA SER A 440 -11.08 5.72 3.57
C SER A 440 -12.49 6.31 3.48
N GLU A 441 -13.44 5.56 2.92
CA GLU A 441 -14.84 5.98 2.74
C GLU A 441 -15.75 5.61 3.94
N ILE A 442 -15.50 4.46 4.60
CA ILE A 442 -16.32 4.00 5.74
C ILE A 442 -15.97 4.73 7.04
N PHE A 443 -14.69 5.07 7.24
CA PHE A 443 -14.28 5.67 8.50
C PHE A 443 -14.52 7.18 8.54
N PRO A 444 -15.08 7.71 9.66
CA PRO A 444 -15.27 9.14 9.87
C PRO A 444 -13.98 9.95 9.75
N THR A 445 -14.10 11.20 9.28
CA THR A 445 -12.95 12.09 9.07
C THR A 445 -12.08 12.25 10.31
N VAL A 446 -12.70 12.27 11.50
CA VAL A 446 -12.01 12.43 12.80
C VAL A 446 -10.97 11.31 13.07
N ILE A 447 -11.24 10.10 12.59
CA ILE A 447 -10.40 8.92 12.85
C ILE A 447 -9.83 8.28 11.58
N ARG A 448 -10.20 8.77 10.38
CA ARG A 448 -9.85 8.19 9.08
C ARG A 448 -8.35 7.95 8.91
N GLY A 449 -7.53 8.96 9.21
CA GLY A 449 -6.07 8.82 9.09
C GLY A 449 -5.50 7.71 9.96
N ARG A 450 -6.01 7.57 11.19
CA ARG A 450 -5.60 6.51 12.13
C ARG A 450 -6.10 5.13 11.69
N ALA A 451 -7.31 5.06 11.13
CA ALA A 451 -7.86 3.81 10.60
C ALA A 451 -7.04 3.30 9.42
N VAL A 452 -6.65 4.18 8.49
CA VAL A 452 -5.79 3.85 7.36
C VAL A 452 -4.38 3.43 7.83
N LEU A 453 -3.81 4.11 8.81
CA LEU A 453 -2.53 3.73 9.41
C LEU A 453 -2.59 2.33 10.03
N LEU A 454 -3.64 2.05 10.81
CA LEU A 454 -3.83 0.73 11.42
C LEU A 454 -4.05 -0.36 10.36
N GLN A 455 -4.75 -0.03 9.27
CA GLN A 455 -4.90 -0.94 8.13
C GLN A 455 -3.53 -1.30 7.52
N ARG A 456 -2.63 -0.34 7.37
CA ARG A 456 -1.26 -0.60 6.88
C ARG A 456 -0.48 -1.50 7.82
N LEU A 457 -0.52 -1.24 9.12
CA LEU A 457 0.11 -2.12 10.13
C LEU A 457 -0.40 -3.56 10.05
N VAL A 458 -1.70 -3.73 9.90
CA VAL A 458 -2.32 -5.07 9.76
C VAL A 458 -1.92 -5.72 8.44
N ALA A 459 -1.78 -4.94 7.36
CA ALA A 459 -1.30 -5.43 6.06
C ALA A 459 0.16 -5.91 6.15
N ASP A 460 1.04 -5.15 6.81
CA ASP A 460 2.45 -5.54 7.01
C ASP A 460 2.56 -6.84 7.84
N PHE A 461 1.69 -7.01 8.84
CA PHE A 461 1.61 -8.27 9.59
C PHE A 461 1.16 -9.43 8.69
N GLY A 462 0.25 -9.19 7.74
CA GLY A 462 -0.08 -10.14 6.68
C GLY A 462 1.12 -10.47 5.80
N GLY A 463 1.90 -9.47 5.38
CA GLY A 463 3.14 -9.64 4.61
C GLY A 463 4.19 -10.49 5.32
N LEU A 464 4.36 -10.26 6.62
CA LEU A 464 5.24 -11.06 7.48
C LEU A 464 4.86 -12.55 7.47
N LEU A 465 3.58 -12.87 7.65
CA LEU A 465 3.11 -14.25 7.63
C LEU A 465 3.02 -14.83 6.21
N GLY A 466 2.93 -14.00 5.18
CA GLY A 466 2.99 -14.41 3.78
C GLY A 466 4.28 -15.14 3.45
N ALA A 467 5.41 -14.73 4.03
CA ALA A 467 6.69 -15.44 3.89
C ALA A 467 6.63 -16.88 4.46
N GLN A 468 5.93 -17.06 5.58
CA GLN A 468 5.77 -18.40 6.19
C GLN A 468 4.84 -19.29 5.36
N VAL A 469 3.80 -18.74 4.73
CA VAL A 469 2.97 -19.49 3.79
C VAL A 469 3.78 -19.85 2.53
N ALA A 470 4.61 -18.95 2.03
CA ALA A 470 5.48 -19.22 0.90
C ALA A 470 6.50 -20.34 1.20
N SER A 471 6.99 -20.48 2.45
CA SER A 471 7.93 -21.53 2.82
C SER A 471 7.33 -22.93 2.78
N LEU A 472 5.99 -23.07 2.79
CA LEU A 472 5.32 -24.36 2.65
C LEU A 472 5.64 -25.06 1.32
N VAL A 473 6.18 -24.35 0.35
CA VAL A 473 6.68 -24.93 -0.92
C VAL A 473 7.77 -26.00 -0.68
N GLU A 474 8.45 -25.97 0.45
CA GLU A 474 9.46 -26.98 0.82
C GLU A 474 8.85 -28.34 1.15
N TYR A 475 7.59 -28.36 1.58
CA TYR A 475 6.85 -29.60 1.85
C TYR A 475 6.11 -30.12 0.60
N ASP A 476 5.41 -29.24 -0.11
CA ASP A 476 4.76 -29.53 -1.39
C ASP A 476 4.72 -28.25 -2.24
N LYS A 477 5.14 -28.34 -3.51
CA LYS A 477 5.20 -27.25 -4.49
C LYS A 477 3.87 -26.49 -4.62
N PHE A 478 2.73 -27.16 -4.43
CA PHE A 478 1.40 -26.61 -4.63
C PHE A 478 0.68 -26.20 -3.33
N LEU A 479 1.23 -26.56 -2.17
CA LEU A 479 0.60 -26.29 -0.86
C LEU A 479 0.36 -24.78 -0.60
N PRO A 480 1.29 -23.86 -0.92
CA PRO A 480 1.05 -22.42 -0.76
C PRO A 480 -0.16 -21.94 -1.57
N ALA A 481 -0.38 -22.46 -2.78
CA ALA A 481 -1.51 -22.09 -3.61
C ALA A 481 -2.84 -22.54 -2.98
N LEU A 482 -2.91 -23.74 -2.43
CA LEU A 482 -4.11 -24.24 -1.74
C LEU A 482 -4.44 -23.40 -0.50
N VAL A 483 -3.44 -23.03 0.30
CA VAL A 483 -3.61 -22.16 1.46
C VAL A 483 -4.10 -20.78 1.04
N ASN A 484 -3.48 -20.17 0.02
CA ASN A 484 -3.91 -18.89 -0.54
C ASN A 484 -5.35 -18.97 -1.06
N GLY A 485 -5.74 -20.05 -1.73
CA GLY A 485 -7.10 -20.27 -2.21
C GLY A 485 -8.13 -20.28 -1.08
N ALA A 486 -7.85 -21.02 0.00
CA ALA A 486 -8.73 -21.09 1.16
C ALA A 486 -8.87 -19.74 1.87
N LEU A 487 -7.75 -19.04 2.10
CA LEU A 487 -7.74 -17.72 2.73
C LEU A 487 -8.47 -16.68 1.86
N SER A 488 -8.23 -16.67 0.55
CA SER A 488 -8.89 -15.74 -0.38
C SER A 488 -10.40 -15.95 -0.42
N LEU A 489 -10.87 -17.20 -0.33
CA LEU A 489 -12.30 -17.50 -0.24
C LEU A 489 -12.91 -16.92 1.05
N VAL A 490 -12.21 -17.05 2.18
CA VAL A 490 -12.64 -16.42 3.44
C VAL A 490 -12.70 -14.90 3.29
N ALA A 491 -11.67 -14.27 2.70
CA ALA A 491 -11.67 -12.83 2.47
C ALA A 491 -12.82 -12.38 1.57
N ALA A 492 -13.14 -13.15 0.50
CA ALA A 492 -14.26 -12.85 -0.39
C ALA A 492 -15.60 -12.80 0.37
N VAL A 493 -15.83 -13.76 1.28
CA VAL A 493 -17.03 -13.80 2.13
C VAL A 493 -17.06 -12.62 3.11
N LEU A 494 -15.93 -12.32 3.78
CA LEU A 494 -15.86 -11.21 4.74
C LEU A 494 -16.13 -9.86 4.06
N LEU A 495 -15.56 -9.62 2.88
CA LEU A 495 -15.77 -8.41 2.10
C LEU A 495 -17.21 -8.27 1.59
N PHE A 496 -17.84 -9.38 1.25
CA PHE A 496 -19.25 -9.41 0.85
C PHE A 496 -20.19 -8.98 1.99
N LEU A 497 -19.82 -9.19 3.25
CA LEU A 497 -20.59 -8.78 4.43
C LEU A 497 -20.46 -7.29 4.76
N LEU A 498 -19.57 -6.53 4.09
CA LEU A 498 -19.41 -5.10 4.28
C LEU A 498 -20.52 -4.32 3.53
N PRO A 499 -20.91 -3.13 4.01
CA PRO A 499 -21.82 -2.26 3.28
C PRO A 499 -21.09 -1.64 2.07
N ASP A 500 -21.83 -1.30 1.03
CA ASP A 500 -21.32 -0.49 -0.08
C ASP A 500 -21.35 1.00 0.29
N SER A 501 -20.29 1.72 -0.05
CA SER A 501 -20.14 3.16 0.20
C SER A 501 -20.58 4.06 -0.96
N ILE A 502 -21.03 3.46 -2.08
CA ILE A 502 -21.42 4.22 -3.28
C ILE A 502 -22.57 5.20 -2.97
N ASN A 503 -22.43 6.42 -3.50
CA ASN A 503 -23.43 7.52 -3.33
C ASN A 503 -23.75 7.86 -1.86
N GLN A 504 -22.94 7.44 -0.90
CA GLN A 504 -23.08 7.85 0.50
C GLN A 504 -22.20 9.07 0.79
N PRO A 505 -22.69 10.06 1.55
CA PRO A 505 -21.84 11.15 2.01
C PRO A 505 -20.76 10.60 2.94
N LEU A 506 -19.56 11.17 2.85
CA LEU A 506 -18.46 10.77 3.73
C LEU A 506 -18.82 11.08 5.18
N PRO A 507 -18.76 10.10 6.10
CA PRO A 507 -19.09 10.32 7.49
C PRO A 507 -18.13 11.32 8.13
N GLN A 508 -18.69 12.27 8.88
CA GLN A 508 -17.93 13.30 9.59
C GLN A 508 -17.74 12.93 11.07
N THR A 509 -18.78 12.37 11.68
CA THR A 509 -18.82 11.97 13.09
C THR A 509 -18.85 10.43 13.24
N LEU A 510 -18.60 9.94 14.46
CA LEU A 510 -18.72 8.51 14.77
C LEU A 510 -20.15 7.99 14.62
N GLU A 511 -21.15 8.85 14.88
CA GLU A 511 -22.56 8.53 14.71
C GLU A 511 -22.94 8.41 13.24
N ASP A 512 -22.41 9.27 12.37
CA ASP A 512 -22.58 9.15 10.92
C ASP A 512 -21.97 7.84 10.42
N GLY A 513 -20.79 7.48 10.95
CA GLY A 513 -20.13 6.20 10.63
C GLY A 513 -20.95 4.99 11.05
N GLU A 514 -21.61 5.02 12.23
CA GLU A 514 -22.50 3.95 12.68
C GLU A 514 -23.73 3.83 11.78
N ASN A 515 -24.29 4.97 11.36
CA ASN A 515 -25.51 5.07 10.55
C ASN A 515 -25.27 5.02 9.04
N LEU A 516 -24.04 4.80 8.59
CA LEU A 516 -23.74 4.62 7.18
C LEU A 516 -24.48 3.37 6.66
N ALA A 517 -25.36 3.54 5.66
CA ALA A 517 -26.12 2.48 4.99
C ALA A 517 -26.77 1.44 5.96
N PRO A 518 -27.64 1.86 6.91
CA PRO A 518 -28.10 1.02 8.01
C PRO A 518 -28.98 -0.16 7.57
N ASN A 519 -29.68 -0.04 6.45
CA ASN A 519 -30.66 -1.01 5.95
C ASN A 519 -30.29 -1.59 4.57
N GLN A 520 -29.01 -1.56 4.21
CA GLN A 520 -28.57 -2.09 2.92
C GLN A 520 -28.68 -3.62 2.90
N SER A 521 -29.45 -4.15 1.94
CA SER A 521 -29.59 -5.61 1.77
C SER A 521 -28.28 -6.25 1.33
N LEU A 522 -28.09 -7.54 1.64
CA LEU A 522 -26.92 -8.30 1.20
C LEU A 522 -26.83 -8.39 -0.33
N CYS A 523 -27.95 -8.42 -1.03
CA CYS A 523 -28.00 -8.48 -2.49
C CYS A 523 -28.08 -7.10 -3.17
N PHE A 524 -27.88 -6.00 -2.43
CA PHE A 524 -27.89 -4.66 -3.03
C PHE A 524 -26.78 -4.56 -4.08
N CYS A 525 -27.16 -4.32 -5.33
CA CYS A 525 -26.24 -4.04 -6.44
C CYS A 525 -26.62 -2.67 -7.04
N PRO A 526 -25.70 -1.69 -7.07
CA PRO A 526 -25.98 -0.34 -7.57
C PRO A 526 -26.41 -0.32 -9.04
N LEU A 527 -25.98 -1.28 -9.86
CA LEU A 527 -26.33 -1.37 -11.28
C LEU A 527 -27.83 -1.61 -11.53
N PHE A 528 -28.53 -2.27 -10.60
CA PHE A 528 -29.94 -2.63 -10.71
C PHE A 528 -30.83 -1.77 -9.82
N SER A 529 -30.24 -0.83 -9.04
CA SER A 529 -30.98 0.13 -8.25
C SER A 529 -31.25 1.38 -9.08
N GLU A 530 -32.51 1.82 -9.17
CA GLU A 530 -32.86 3.09 -9.81
C GLU A 530 -32.00 4.23 -9.25
N LYS A 531 -31.38 5.01 -10.15
CA LYS A 531 -30.58 6.20 -9.81
C LYS A 531 -31.47 7.23 -9.14
N THR A 532 -31.67 7.15 -7.85
CA THR A 532 -32.21 8.27 -7.08
C THR A 532 -31.12 9.34 -6.99
N ASN A 533 -31.31 10.40 -7.78
CA ASN A 533 -30.46 11.59 -7.79
C ASN A 533 -30.56 12.32 -6.45
N HIS A 534 -29.79 11.89 -5.45
CA HIS A 534 -29.77 12.53 -4.12
C HIS A 534 -28.65 13.57 -3.92
N CYS A 535 -27.85 13.89 -4.92
CA CYS A 535 -26.77 14.88 -4.76
C CYS A 535 -27.22 16.36 -4.87
N GLY A 536 -28.50 16.63 -5.21
CA GLY A 536 -29.01 17.99 -5.42
C GLY A 536 -30.03 18.52 -4.39
N ARG A 537 -30.51 17.70 -3.47
CA ARG A 537 -31.70 18.05 -2.66
C ARG A 537 -31.45 18.40 -1.19
N GLN A 538 -30.24 18.25 -0.67
CA GLN A 538 -29.95 18.56 0.75
C GLN A 538 -29.62 20.03 1.03
N ARG A 539 -29.46 20.91 0.03
CA ARG A 539 -29.31 22.36 0.25
C ARG A 539 -30.64 23.10 0.47
N SER A 540 -31.79 22.49 0.15
CA SER A 540 -33.11 23.14 0.30
C SER A 540 -33.90 22.67 1.52
N ALA A 541 -33.52 21.58 2.17
CA ALA A 541 -34.27 21.04 3.32
C ALA A 541 -33.79 21.54 4.69
N SER A 542 -32.62 22.20 4.78
CA SER A 542 -32.09 22.75 6.03
C SER A 542 -32.56 24.22 6.30
N ILE A 543 -33.31 24.82 5.39
CA ILE A 543 -33.84 26.20 5.57
C ILE A 543 -35.33 26.20 5.95
N THR A 544 -36.04 25.07 5.87
CA THR A 544 -37.50 25.04 6.09
C THR A 544 -37.98 24.34 7.37
N ASN A 545 -37.06 23.86 8.24
CA ASN A 545 -37.45 23.17 9.48
C ASN A 545 -37.01 23.89 10.77
N SER A 546 -37.09 25.25 10.78
CA SER A 546 -37.04 26.01 12.02
C SER A 546 -38.23 26.99 12.08
N ALA A 547 -39.44 26.47 12.05
CA ALA A 547 -40.63 27.17 12.49
C ALA A 547 -41.62 26.12 12.99
N THR A 548 -41.61 25.88 14.28
CA THR A 548 -42.67 25.20 14.99
C THR A 548 -43.80 26.17 15.25
N PRO A 549 -45.05 25.74 15.16
CA PRO A 549 -46.19 26.56 15.44
C PRO A 549 -46.63 26.39 16.89
N ASP A 550 -47.01 27.46 17.52
CA ASP A 550 -48.05 27.36 18.53
C ASP A 550 -48.89 28.63 18.64
N SER A 551 -50.14 28.36 18.90
CA SER A 551 -51.23 29.19 19.40
C SER A 551 -52.12 29.93 18.39
N SER A 552 -53.23 29.26 18.14
CA SER A 552 -54.62 29.74 18.06
C SER A 552 -54.89 31.18 18.52
N VAL A 553 -55.28 32.05 17.59
CA VAL A 553 -56.29 33.09 17.85
C VAL A 553 -57.12 33.29 16.59
N VAL A 554 -58.40 32.99 16.73
CA VAL A 554 -59.51 33.31 15.81
C VAL A 554 -59.83 34.81 15.90
N VAL A 555 -59.77 35.56 14.79
CA VAL A 555 -60.55 36.83 14.66
C VAL A 555 -61.00 36.99 13.21
N ASN A 556 -62.28 37.19 13.07
CA ASN A 556 -63.07 37.40 11.87
C ASN A 556 -62.69 38.67 11.07
N PRO A 557 -63.10 38.75 9.80
CA PRO A 557 -62.79 39.86 8.92
C PRO A 557 -63.87 40.99 9.03
N PRO A 558 -63.55 42.22 8.69
CA PRO A 558 -64.52 43.10 8.15
C PRO A 558 -64.17 43.65 6.77
N ALA A 559 -65.17 43.53 5.92
CA ALA A 559 -65.76 44.50 4.99
C ALA A 559 -64.84 45.35 4.08
N THR A 560 -65.04 45.10 2.82
CA THR A 560 -65.06 45.96 1.64
C THR A 560 -65.06 47.48 1.89
N PHE A 561 -64.16 48.17 1.18
CA PHE A 561 -64.51 49.50 0.62
C PHE A 561 -63.89 49.70 -0.77
N THR A 562 -64.77 50.13 -1.66
CA THR A 562 -64.57 50.36 -3.09
C THR A 562 -63.99 51.74 -3.36
N ALA A 563 -63.31 51.87 -4.47
CA ALA A 563 -63.29 52.90 -5.51
C ALA A 563 -62.62 54.28 -5.22
N ASN A 564 -61.79 54.67 -6.05
CA ASN A 564 -61.85 55.64 -7.11
C ASN A 564 -60.54 56.40 -7.36
N THR A 565 -60.08 56.26 -8.58
CA THR A 565 -59.79 57.29 -9.62
C THR A 565 -58.86 58.47 -9.30
N ALA A 566 -57.97 58.59 -10.28
CA ALA A 566 -57.49 59.84 -10.93
C ALA A 566 -56.28 60.53 -10.24
N THR A 567 -55.23 60.58 -10.84
CA THR A 567 -54.58 61.28 -11.93
C THR A 567 -53.17 60.74 -12.15
#